data_0c146020d970a7e83de701131fc8e2ac
#
_entry.id   0c146020d970a7e83de701131fc8e2ac
#
_cell.length_a   1.000
_cell.length_b   1.000
_cell.length_c   1.000
_cell.angle_alpha   90.00
_cell.angle_beta   90.00
_cell.angle_gamma   90.00
#
_symmetry.space_group_name_H-M   'P 1'
#
loop_
_entity.id
_entity.type
_entity.pdbx_description
1 polymer ?
#
loop_
_entity_poly.entity_id
_entity_poly.type
_entity_poly.pdbx_seq_one_letter_code
_entity_poly.pdbx_strand_id
1 'polypeptide(L)'
;MNKGEFVEALADRLDVPRAQAERALTGVLEIISEQLVKGDKVAFTGFGSFEVSGRAARTGRNPQTGAAIRIAASKVPKFSAGATLKAAVNASKSGR
;
A
#
# COMPACT_ATOMS: atom_id res chain seq x y z
N MET A 1 -9.67 -10.71 4.54
CA MET A 1 -9.09 -11.51 3.44
C MET A 1 -7.58 -11.45 3.51
N ASN A 2 -6.96 -12.61 3.49
CA ASN A 2 -5.50 -12.66 3.52
C ASN A 2 -4.97 -12.93 2.12
N LYS A 3 -3.64 -13.06 1.99
CA LYS A 3 -3.03 -13.27 0.68
C LYS A 3 -3.51 -14.55 0.01
N GLY A 4 -3.63 -15.63 0.77
CA GLY A 4 -4.09 -16.90 0.20
C GLY A 4 -5.49 -16.81 -0.36
N GLU A 5 -6.38 -16.17 0.36
CA GLU A 5 -7.76 -15.97 -0.11
C GLU A 5 -7.79 -15.06 -1.31
N PHE A 6 -6.94 -14.06 -1.33
CA PHE A 6 -6.86 -13.17 -2.49
C PHE A 6 -6.40 -13.92 -3.73
N VAL A 7 -5.40 -14.79 -3.58
CA VAL A 7 -4.90 -15.58 -4.69
C VAL A 7 -6.00 -16.48 -5.25
N GLU A 8 -6.80 -17.09 -4.39
CA GLU A 8 -7.90 -17.93 -4.85
C GLU A 8 -8.92 -17.12 -5.65
N ALA A 9 -9.29 -15.96 -5.14
CA ALA A 9 -10.23 -15.09 -5.83
C ALA A 9 -9.66 -14.65 -7.18
N LEU A 10 -8.37 -14.36 -7.21
CA LEU A 10 -7.71 -13.93 -8.44
C LEU A 10 -7.68 -15.07 -9.46
N ALA A 11 -7.37 -16.28 -9.00
CA ALA A 11 -7.35 -17.44 -9.89
C ALA A 11 -8.73 -17.66 -10.52
N ASP A 12 -9.78 -17.52 -9.73
CA ASP A 12 -11.14 -17.65 -10.25
C ASP A 12 -11.46 -16.54 -11.24
N ARG A 13 -11.07 -15.32 -10.90
CA ARG A 13 -11.37 -14.16 -11.75
C ARG A 13 -10.68 -14.27 -13.10
N LEU A 14 -9.45 -14.77 -13.12
CA LEU A 14 -8.67 -14.90 -14.34
C LEU A 14 -8.87 -16.24 -15.05
N ASP A 15 -9.55 -17.16 -14.37
CA ASP A 15 -9.73 -18.53 -14.88
C ASP A 15 -8.39 -19.19 -15.17
N VAL A 16 -7.51 -19.18 -14.16
CA VAL A 16 -6.17 -19.76 -14.27
C VAL A 16 -5.89 -20.58 -13.02
N PRO A 17 -4.89 -21.46 -13.08
CA PRO A 17 -4.50 -22.22 -11.89
C PRO A 17 -4.00 -21.28 -10.77
N ARG A 18 -4.14 -21.74 -9.55
CA ARG A 18 -3.76 -20.96 -8.39
C ARG A 18 -2.29 -20.53 -8.44
N ALA A 19 -1.41 -21.41 -8.89
CA ALA A 19 0.01 -21.09 -8.97
C ALA A 19 0.27 -19.92 -9.91
N GLN A 20 -0.47 -19.86 -11.01
CA GLN A 20 -0.32 -18.77 -11.95
C GLN A 20 -0.85 -17.47 -11.38
N ALA A 21 -1.97 -17.53 -10.66
CA ALA A 21 -2.53 -16.35 -10.01
C ALA A 21 -1.57 -15.81 -8.95
N GLU A 22 -0.94 -16.71 -8.21
CA GLU A 22 0.03 -16.28 -7.19
C GLU A 22 1.23 -15.59 -7.82
N ARG A 23 1.71 -16.10 -8.94
CA ARG A 23 2.82 -15.46 -9.64
C ARG A 23 2.43 -14.09 -10.15
N ALA A 24 1.20 -13.96 -10.65
CA ALA A 24 0.73 -12.66 -11.13
C ALA A 24 0.67 -11.64 -10.00
N LEU A 25 0.12 -12.04 -8.86
CA LEU A 25 0.04 -11.15 -7.71
C LEU A 25 1.42 -10.78 -7.20
N THR A 26 2.31 -11.77 -7.09
CA THR A 26 3.67 -11.51 -6.63
C THR A 26 4.36 -10.51 -7.54
N GLY A 27 4.20 -10.66 -8.86
CA GLY A 27 4.79 -9.73 -9.81
C GLY A 27 4.28 -8.32 -9.63
N VAL A 28 2.97 -8.18 -9.42
CA VAL A 28 2.37 -6.86 -9.22
C VAL A 28 2.96 -6.20 -7.98
N LEU A 29 3.00 -6.94 -6.87
CA LEU A 29 3.51 -6.38 -5.63
C LEU A 29 4.99 -6.04 -5.72
N GLU A 30 5.76 -6.85 -6.42
CA GLU A 30 7.18 -6.58 -6.61
C GLU A 30 7.42 -5.31 -7.41
N ILE A 31 6.65 -5.13 -8.47
CA ILE A 31 6.81 -3.93 -9.31
C ILE A 31 6.47 -2.68 -8.51
N ILE A 32 5.38 -2.74 -7.77
CA ILE A 32 4.98 -1.59 -6.95
C ILE A 32 6.08 -1.29 -5.93
N SER A 33 6.59 -2.32 -5.26
CA SER A 33 7.64 -2.14 -4.27
C SER A 33 8.90 -1.54 -4.87
N GLU A 34 9.29 -2.01 -6.06
CA GLU A 34 10.49 -1.52 -6.72
C GLU A 34 10.38 -0.04 -7.06
N GLN A 35 9.21 0.37 -7.56
CA GLN A 35 9.01 1.77 -7.90
C GLN A 35 9.06 2.65 -6.67
N LEU A 36 8.44 2.20 -5.58
CA LEU A 36 8.45 2.97 -4.35
C LEU A 36 9.83 3.07 -3.73
N VAL A 37 10.63 2.01 -3.85
CA VAL A 37 12.01 2.06 -3.37
C VAL A 37 12.81 3.14 -4.10
N LYS A 38 12.53 3.33 -5.39
CA LYS A 38 13.17 4.38 -6.17
C LYS A 38 12.62 5.77 -5.85
N GLY A 39 11.53 5.84 -5.11
CA GLY A 39 10.88 7.11 -4.84
C GLY A 39 9.83 7.49 -5.85
N ASP A 40 9.51 6.59 -6.77
CA ASP A 40 8.54 6.87 -7.82
C ASP A 40 7.13 6.49 -7.38
N LYS A 41 6.17 7.16 -7.96
CA LYS A 41 4.77 6.94 -7.67
C LYS A 41 4.20 5.89 -8.63
N VAL A 42 3.28 5.07 -8.13
CA VAL A 42 2.56 4.12 -8.96
C VAL A 42 1.08 4.48 -8.91
N ALA A 43 0.51 4.87 -10.04
CA ALA A 43 -0.88 5.32 -10.08
C ALA A 43 -1.71 4.41 -10.97
N PHE A 44 -2.88 4.02 -10.46
CA PHE A 44 -3.86 3.25 -11.23
C PHE A 44 -5.12 4.10 -11.36
N THR A 45 -5.38 4.56 -12.56
CA THR A 45 -6.53 5.43 -12.81
C THR A 45 -7.81 4.79 -12.33
N GLY A 46 -8.57 5.52 -11.53
CA GLY A 46 -9.85 5.02 -11.01
C GLY A 46 -9.73 4.20 -9.75
N PHE A 47 -8.54 3.76 -9.41
CA PHE A 47 -8.35 2.95 -8.21
C PHE A 47 -7.64 3.72 -7.11
N GLY A 48 -6.46 4.25 -7.40
CA GLY A 48 -5.68 4.98 -6.42
C GLY A 48 -4.22 5.01 -6.80
N SER A 49 -3.42 5.53 -5.89
CA SER A 49 -1.99 5.62 -6.16
C SER A 49 -1.19 5.26 -4.92
N PHE A 50 -0.02 4.69 -5.17
CA PHE A 50 0.97 4.40 -4.15
C PHE A 50 2.09 5.41 -4.30
N GLU A 51 2.52 5.99 -3.18
CA GLU A 51 3.59 6.98 -3.23
C GLU A 51 4.40 6.92 -1.95
N VAL A 52 5.56 7.55 -1.98
CA VAL A 52 6.42 7.58 -0.82
C VAL A 52 6.30 8.94 -0.18
N SER A 53 6.06 8.94 1.12
CA SER A 53 6.00 10.16 1.90
C SER A 53 7.25 10.22 2.78
N GLY A 54 8.00 11.31 2.68
CA GLY A 54 9.19 11.46 3.49
C GLY A 54 8.88 12.16 4.79
N ARG A 55 9.60 11.78 5.83
CA ARG A 55 9.55 12.46 7.10
C ARG A 55 10.95 12.95 7.42
N ALA A 56 11.09 14.26 7.61
CA ALA A 56 12.38 14.84 7.90
C ALA A 56 12.85 14.42 9.29
N ALA A 57 14.16 14.40 9.46
CA ALA A 57 14.74 14.19 10.78
C ALA A 57 14.28 15.30 11.71
N ARG A 58 14.08 14.97 12.96
CA ARG A 58 13.64 15.95 13.94
C ARG A 58 14.15 15.56 15.32
N THR A 59 14.02 16.49 16.25
CA THR A 59 14.38 16.24 17.64
C THR A 59 13.12 15.98 18.43
N GLY A 60 13.07 14.84 19.10
CA GLY A 60 11.99 14.52 20.00
C GLY A 60 12.47 14.57 21.43
N ARG A 61 11.63 14.17 22.35
CA ARG A 61 11.98 14.16 23.75
C ARG A 61 11.55 12.86 24.39
N ASN A 62 12.45 12.26 25.14
CA ASN A 62 12.16 11.02 25.84
C ASN A 62 11.20 11.33 27.00
N PRO A 63 10.00 10.75 27.01
CA PRO A 63 9.02 11.07 28.04
C PRO A 63 9.42 10.64 29.45
N GLN A 64 10.33 9.69 29.57
CA GLN A 64 10.76 9.23 30.89
C GLN A 64 11.91 10.04 31.46
N THR A 65 12.86 10.42 30.64
CA THR A 65 14.05 11.13 31.11
C THR A 65 14.05 12.60 30.77
N GLY A 66 13.20 13.01 29.84
CA GLY A 66 13.21 14.39 29.37
C GLY A 66 14.35 14.71 28.44
N ALA A 67 15.20 13.74 28.14
CA ALA A 67 16.35 13.98 27.28
C ALA A 67 15.91 14.13 25.83
N ALA A 68 16.60 15.00 25.10
CA ALA A 68 16.36 15.16 23.67
C ALA A 68 16.85 13.92 22.93
N ILE A 69 16.05 13.45 22.01
CA ILE A 69 16.44 12.34 21.13
C ILE A 69 16.25 12.75 19.68
N ARG A 70 17.15 12.24 18.86
CA ARG A 70 17.11 12.56 17.45
C ARG A 70 16.33 11.47 16.73
N ILE A 71 15.25 11.88 16.04
CA ILE A 71 14.44 10.98 15.24
C ILE A 71 14.92 11.10 13.80
N ALA A 72 15.43 9.99 13.26
CA ALA A 72 16.01 10.01 11.93
C ALA A 72 14.97 10.23 10.87
N ALA A 73 15.40 10.79 9.74
CA ALA A 73 14.53 10.90 8.57
C ALA A 73 14.12 9.51 8.11
N SER A 74 12.91 9.38 7.61
CA SER A 74 12.40 8.10 7.14
C SER A 74 11.48 8.31 5.96
N LYS A 75 11.23 7.23 5.23
CA LYS A 75 10.29 7.22 4.11
C LYS A 75 9.22 6.20 4.40
N VAL A 76 7.99 6.56 4.11
CA VAL A 76 6.84 5.73 4.40
C VAL A 76 6.01 5.56 3.13
N PRO A 77 5.69 4.31 2.73
CA PRO A 77 4.77 4.13 1.61
C PRO A 77 3.36 4.51 2.02
N LYS A 78 2.65 5.17 1.13
CA LYS A 78 1.28 5.59 1.37
C LYS A 78 0.41 5.22 0.19
N PHE A 79 -0.84 4.86 0.48
CA PHE A 79 -1.83 4.62 -0.55
C PHE A 79 -2.91 5.69 -0.45
N SER A 80 -3.22 6.32 -1.59
CA SER A 80 -4.29 7.30 -1.69
C SER A 80 -5.37 6.76 -2.60
N ALA A 81 -6.57 6.60 -2.09
CA ALA A 81 -7.67 6.06 -2.87
C ALA A 81 -8.09 7.05 -3.95
N GLY A 82 -8.41 6.54 -5.13
CA GLY A 82 -8.95 7.36 -6.20
C GLY A 82 -10.42 7.66 -5.97
N ALA A 83 -10.93 8.60 -6.76
CA ALA A 83 -12.32 9.04 -6.61
C ALA A 83 -13.30 7.88 -6.84
N THR A 84 -13.04 7.06 -7.85
CA THR A 84 -13.92 5.93 -8.16
C THR A 84 -13.96 4.93 -7.01
N LEU A 85 -12.80 4.62 -6.44
CA LEU A 85 -12.75 3.68 -5.33
C LEU A 85 -13.43 4.25 -4.10
N LYS A 86 -13.20 5.53 -3.81
CA LYS A 86 -13.86 6.17 -2.68
C LYS A 86 -15.38 6.15 -2.83
N ALA A 87 -15.85 6.44 -4.03
CA ALA A 87 -17.27 6.45 -4.29
C ALA A 87 -17.87 5.06 -4.10
N ALA A 88 -17.18 4.02 -4.57
CA ALA A 88 -17.66 2.66 -4.44
C ALA A 88 -17.75 2.25 -2.97
N VAL A 89 -16.75 2.60 -2.18
CA VAL A 89 -16.76 2.26 -0.76
C VAL A 89 -17.86 3.01 -0.03
N ASN A 90 -18.04 4.29 -0.33
CA ASN A 90 -19.07 5.09 0.34
C ASN A 90 -20.48 4.71 -0.08
N ALA A 91 -20.64 4.20 -1.29
CA ALA A 91 -21.95 3.77 -1.76
C ALA A 91 -22.38 2.47 -1.08
N SER A 92 -21.43 1.70 -0.57
CA SER A 92 -21.72 0.44 0.10
C SER A 92 -22.06 0.70 1.55
N LYS A 93 -23.33 0.60 1.88
CA LYS A 93 -23.73 0.89 3.24
C LYS A 93 -23.31 -0.15 4.22
N SER A 94 -23.16 -1.35 3.76
CA SER A 94 -22.76 -2.42 4.64
C SER A 94 -21.32 -2.28 5.08
N GLY A 95 -20.62 -1.42 4.46
CA GLY A 95 -19.24 -1.22 4.79
C GLY A 95 -19.04 -0.58 6.14
N ARG A 96 -20.02 -0.33 6.70
CA ARG A 96 -19.79 0.27 7.77
C ARG A 96 -20.11 -0.03 8.72
#